data_93b2b7d02cbc2d1b096c513441e81e7d
#
_entry.id   93b2b7d02cbc2d1b096c513441e81e7d
#
_cell.length_a   1.000
_cell.length_b   1.000
_cell.length_c   1.000
_cell.angle_alpha   90.00
_cell.angle_beta   90.00
_cell.angle_gamma   90.00
#
_symmetry.space_group_name_H-M   'P 1'
#
loop_
_entity.id
_entity.type
_entity.pdbx_description
1 polymer ?
#
loop_
_entity_poly.entity_id
_entity_poly.type
_entity_poly.pdbx_seq_one_letter_code
_entity_poly.pdbx_strand_id
1 'polypeptide(L)'
;MDQQTWKRKEYESWDEAFRGLTPEVRKQSVRVAAYTQALFVQACADSFCHDTPEGREQITGEYTDLAYKCGMYHQLGKALVPPEYQILQKDFTEEELAVYRKYTTDGRQLVASLQEMTLKRRDRNRPEGAELETENIPWLMIRESCQQHMERWDGTGYPDGRKGNEISPIAQIVGLAKELDRLSAETKSEDPFSEAYDRLRQQENTAFGPELIRVLNNARDRCRSVYNKFIHYTLTVPKTIPLVVKRKDRPMGLRYRPVVDAEGRVLAYDAEPWFSGLVQDSEALQTLAETEEALRRTELTTDVTMYLMYEAADALLRIQNCTLHLNGVILPVLGDFYRQGSRMKALEQLFDDQPIERGKLMLTVPEELILTAGKSVTETLVRYLRNGLTLVAEDCHPTDKLLAKVKELGIGMVRLAGDLPTEQMQHDRIRCFAAEGITLLAKGVNSTEQTAWLSAAGVTMFSGNINGIAVEEDEMIRDSLLRERV
;
A
#
# COMPACT_ATOMS: atom_id res chain seq x y z
N MET A 1 26.97 -32.24 5.83
CA MET A 1 26.07 -31.10 6.20
C MET A 1 24.97 -31.66 7.07
N ASP A 2 24.92 -31.23 8.33
CA ASP A 2 23.86 -31.65 9.24
C ASP A 2 22.51 -31.20 8.68
N GLN A 3 21.69 -32.16 8.30
CA GLN A 3 20.28 -31.95 8.03
C GLN A 3 19.59 -31.63 9.39
N GLN A 4 19.81 -30.42 9.89
CA GLN A 4 18.86 -29.86 10.84
C GLN A 4 17.52 -29.81 10.12
N THR A 5 16.65 -30.74 10.47
CA THR A 5 15.31 -30.88 9.95
C THR A 5 14.58 -29.57 10.07
N TRP A 6 14.54 -28.79 8.98
CA TRP A 6 13.66 -27.63 8.87
C TRP A 6 12.24 -28.10 9.13
N LYS A 7 11.68 -27.69 10.27
CA LYS A 7 10.30 -28.02 10.61
C LYS A 7 9.42 -27.13 9.75
N ARG A 8 8.73 -27.73 8.77
CA ARG A 8 7.78 -27.01 7.91
C ARG A 8 6.80 -26.25 8.80
N LYS A 9 6.75 -24.93 8.62
CA LYS A 9 5.93 -24.04 9.43
C LYS A 9 4.48 -24.15 8.99
N GLU A 10 3.55 -24.28 9.93
CA GLU A 10 2.12 -24.15 9.65
C GLU A 10 1.71 -22.70 9.85
N TYR A 11 0.89 -22.18 8.95
CA TYR A 11 0.40 -20.82 8.98
C TYR A 11 -1.11 -20.80 9.13
N GLU A 12 -1.60 -19.98 10.04
CA GLU A 12 -3.03 -19.87 10.33
C GLU A 12 -3.72 -18.70 9.61
N SER A 13 -2.95 -17.80 9.02
CA SER A 13 -3.47 -16.63 8.31
C SER A 13 -2.58 -16.24 7.13
N TRP A 14 -3.17 -15.52 6.17
CA TRP A 14 -2.49 -14.93 5.01
C TRP A 14 -1.32 -14.05 5.40
N ASP A 15 -1.55 -13.24 6.41
CA ASP A 15 -0.57 -12.31 6.91
C ASP A 15 0.61 -13.02 7.59
N GLU A 16 0.33 -14.04 8.39
CA GLU A 16 1.39 -14.84 9.00
C GLU A 16 2.25 -15.54 7.94
N ALA A 17 1.63 -16.09 6.90
CA ALA A 17 2.33 -16.69 5.77
C ALA A 17 3.17 -15.65 5.01
N PHE A 18 2.62 -14.46 4.74
CA PHE A 18 3.34 -13.38 4.07
C PHE A 18 4.54 -12.87 4.89
N ARG A 19 4.43 -12.82 6.22
CA ARG A 19 5.56 -12.51 7.12
C ARG A 19 6.64 -13.59 7.14
N GLY A 20 6.30 -14.82 6.81
CA GLY A 20 7.26 -15.91 6.63
C GLY A 20 8.22 -15.70 5.46
N LEU A 21 7.91 -14.77 4.57
CA LEU A 21 8.79 -14.35 3.48
C LEU A 21 9.89 -13.40 3.98
N THR A 22 11.08 -13.45 3.38
CA THR A 22 12.13 -12.47 3.65
C THR A 22 11.71 -11.06 3.21
N PRO A 23 12.28 -10.00 3.77
CA PRO A 23 11.95 -8.62 3.39
C PRO A 23 12.09 -8.36 1.89
N GLU A 24 13.12 -8.92 1.25
CA GLU A 24 13.39 -8.78 -0.18
C GLU A 24 12.29 -9.42 -1.02
N VAL A 25 11.86 -10.63 -0.64
CA VAL A 25 10.77 -11.35 -1.32
C VAL A 25 9.45 -10.62 -1.14
N ARG A 26 9.16 -10.08 0.06
CA ARG A 26 7.95 -9.27 0.29
C ARG A 26 7.93 -8.02 -0.58
N LYS A 27 9.04 -7.26 -0.62
CA LYS A 27 9.16 -6.06 -1.47
C LYS A 27 8.96 -6.39 -2.95
N GLN A 28 9.55 -7.50 -3.42
CA GLN A 28 9.32 -7.97 -4.78
C GLN A 28 7.85 -8.29 -5.02
N SER A 29 7.22 -9.04 -4.12
CA SER A 29 5.79 -9.41 -4.24
C SER A 29 4.88 -8.20 -4.40
N VAL A 30 5.15 -7.12 -3.68
CA VAL A 30 4.39 -5.86 -3.78
C VAL A 30 4.57 -5.18 -5.14
N ARG A 31 5.81 -5.11 -5.66
CA ARG A 31 6.06 -4.54 -6.99
C ARG A 31 5.40 -5.38 -8.09
N VAL A 32 5.54 -6.70 -7.99
CA VAL A 32 4.88 -7.63 -8.92
C VAL A 32 3.36 -7.50 -8.86
N ALA A 33 2.77 -7.28 -7.67
CA ALA A 33 1.35 -7.05 -7.52
C ALA A 33 0.88 -5.80 -8.30
N ALA A 34 1.61 -4.69 -8.19
CA ALA A 34 1.29 -3.46 -8.92
C ALA A 34 1.43 -3.62 -10.44
N TYR A 35 2.49 -4.28 -10.92
CA TYR A 35 2.62 -4.62 -12.34
C TYR A 35 1.52 -5.56 -12.81
N THR A 36 1.17 -6.57 -12.00
CA THR A 36 0.09 -7.51 -12.33
C THR A 36 -1.24 -6.76 -12.51
N GLN A 37 -1.57 -5.85 -11.61
CA GLN A 37 -2.79 -5.05 -11.72
C GLN A 37 -2.78 -4.16 -12.97
N ALA A 38 -1.67 -3.47 -13.25
CA ALA A 38 -1.54 -2.60 -14.42
C ALA A 38 -1.70 -3.38 -15.74
N LEU A 39 -1.08 -4.56 -15.82
CA LEU A 39 -1.20 -5.47 -16.97
C LEU A 39 -2.61 -6.05 -17.08
N PHE A 40 -3.23 -6.42 -15.96
CA PHE A 40 -4.58 -6.98 -15.94
C PHE A 40 -5.63 -5.98 -16.43
N VAL A 41 -5.56 -4.72 -16.01
CA VAL A 41 -6.44 -3.64 -16.50
C VAL A 41 -6.32 -3.52 -18.02
N GLN A 42 -5.10 -3.58 -18.56
CA GLN A 42 -4.89 -3.54 -20.01
C GLN A 42 -5.37 -4.81 -20.70
N ALA A 43 -5.16 -5.98 -20.10
CA ALA A 43 -5.64 -7.25 -20.62
C ALA A 43 -7.18 -7.26 -20.75
N CYS A 44 -7.90 -6.67 -19.78
CA CYS A 44 -9.34 -6.47 -19.88
C CYS A 44 -9.71 -5.54 -21.04
N ALA A 45 -9.02 -4.41 -21.19
CA ALA A 45 -9.27 -3.45 -22.27
C ALA A 45 -9.00 -4.03 -23.66
N ASP A 46 -7.98 -4.90 -23.78
CA ASP A 46 -7.60 -5.57 -25.02
C ASP A 46 -8.45 -6.84 -25.30
N SER A 47 -9.42 -7.17 -24.45
CA SER A 47 -10.22 -8.40 -24.52
C SER A 47 -9.31 -9.64 -24.59
N PHE A 48 -8.29 -9.70 -23.73
CA PHE A 48 -7.37 -10.82 -23.63
C PHE A 48 -8.14 -12.09 -23.32
N CYS A 49 -8.05 -13.07 -24.19
CA CYS A 49 -8.82 -14.32 -24.14
C CYS A 49 -7.91 -15.50 -24.38
N HIS A 50 -8.27 -16.65 -23.78
CA HIS A 50 -7.71 -17.95 -24.07
C HIS A 50 -8.68 -18.84 -24.78
N ASP A 51 -8.17 -19.72 -25.61
CA ASP A 51 -8.88 -20.89 -26.09
C ASP A 51 -8.57 -22.06 -25.13
N THR A 52 -9.51 -22.39 -24.27
CA THR A 52 -9.44 -23.57 -23.39
C THR A 52 -10.23 -24.74 -23.98
N PRO A 53 -9.96 -26.01 -23.55
CA PRO A 53 -10.78 -27.16 -23.97
C PRO A 53 -12.26 -27.00 -23.65
N GLU A 54 -12.60 -26.24 -22.60
CA GLU A 54 -13.98 -25.97 -22.16
C GLU A 54 -14.61 -24.75 -22.85
N GLY A 55 -13.84 -24.01 -23.66
CA GLY A 55 -14.29 -22.79 -24.34
C GLY A 55 -13.33 -21.64 -24.19
N ARG A 56 -13.76 -20.46 -24.63
CA ARG A 56 -12.96 -19.24 -24.58
C ARG A 56 -13.12 -18.57 -23.22
N GLU A 57 -12.03 -18.51 -22.46
CA GLU A 57 -11.99 -17.81 -21.18
C GLU A 57 -11.56 -16.34 -21.37
N GLN A 58 -12.39 -15.40 -20.96
CA GLN A 58 -12.12 -13.97 -21.02
C GLN A 58 -11.92 -13.41 -19.62
N ILE A 59 -10.87 -12.63 -19.46
CA ILE A 59 -10.61 -11.85 -18.25
C ILE A 59 -11.58 -10.66 -18.18
N THR A 60 -12.22 -10.45 -17.04
CA THR A 60 -13.17 -9.35 -16.82
C THR A 60 -12.65 -8.36 -15.78
N GLY A 61 -13.01 -7.07 -15.95
CA GLY A 61 -12.55 -5.98 -15.10
C GLY A 61 -12.99 -6.07 -13.63
N GLU A 62 -14.00 -6.88 -13.31
CA GLU A 62 -14.47 -7.10 -11.93
C GLU A 62 -13.41 -7.74 -11.02
N TYR A 63 -12.39 -8.41 -11.60
CA TYR A 63 -11.31 -9.04 -10.86
C TYR A 63 -10.03 -8.19 -10.75
N THR A 64 -10.08 -6.89 -11.06
CA THR A 64 -8.90 -6.02 -11.04
C THR A 64 -8.21 -5.98 -9.67
N ASP A 65 -8.97 -5.88 -8.58
CA ASP A 65 -8.43 -5.91 -7.22
C ASP A 65 -7.90 -7.29 -6.83
N LEU A 66 -8.51 -8.34 -7.37
CA LEU A 66 -8.04 -9.70 -7.18
C LEU A 66 -6.73 -9.94 -7.91
N ALA A 67 -6.52 -9.34 -9.10
CA ALA A 67 -5.26 -9.44 -9.83
C ALA A 67 -4.07 -8.90 -9.01
N TYR A 68 -4.27 -7.81 -8.26
CA TYR A 68 -3.26 -7.34 -7.31
C TYR A 68 -2.92 -8.41 -6.26
N LYS A 69 -3.93 -9.07 -5.69
CA LYS A 69 -3.72 -10.17 -4.72
C LYS A 69 -3.00 -11.35 -5.33
N CYS A 70 -3.33 -11.71 -6.58
CA CYS A 70 -2.62 -12.77 -7.31
C CYS A 70 -1.12 -12.46 -7.45
N GLY A 71 -0.78 -11.22 -7.85
CA GLY A 71 0.59 -10.75 -7.90
C GLY A 71 1.26 -10.70 -6.52
N MET A 72 0.54 -10.31 -5.48
CA MET A 72 1.08 -10.22 -4.11
C MET A 72 1.43 -11.59 -3.51
N TYR A 73 0.59 -12.60 -3.76
CA TYR A 73 0.71 -13.91 -3.14
C TYR A 73 1.37 -14.97 -4.04
N HIS A 74 1.76 -14.64 -5.29
CA HIS A 74 2.29 -15.61 -6.26
C HIS A 74 3.46 -16.47 -5.74
N GLN A 75 4.27 -15.95 -4.84
CA GLN A 75 5.39 -16.66 -4.26
C GLN A 75 5.24 -16.97 -2.76
N LEU A 76 3.98 -17.02 -2.26
CA LEU A 76 3.69 -17.27 -0.84
C LEU A 76 4.28 -18.61 -0.34
N GLY A 77 4.38 -19.61 -1.20
CA GLY A 77 5.00 -20.90 -0.86
C GLY A 77 6.46 -20.83 -0.46
N LYS A 78 7.16 -19.73 -0.76
CA LYS A 78 8.53 -19.50 -0.26
C LYS A 78 8.57 -19.35 1.27
N ALA A 79 7.46 -19.02 1.91
CA ALA A 79 7.36 -19.03 3.38
C ALA A 79 7.55 -20.44 3.98
N LEU A 80 7.36 -21.48 3.18
CA LEU A 80 7.51 -22.89 3.57
C LEU A 80 8.92 -23.44 3.35
N VAL A 81 9.86 -22.65 2.85
CA VAL A 81 11.27 -23.02 2.71
C VAL A 81 12.14 -22.14 3.60
N PRO A 82 13.35 -22.63 3.99
CA PRO A 82 14.28 -21.84 4.78
C PRO A 82 14.60 -20.49 4.13
N PRO A 83 14.83 -19.42 4.92
CA PRO A 83 15.08 -18.07 4.39
C PRO A 83 16.20 -18.01 3.33
N GLU A 84 17.26 -18.78 3.48
CA GLU A 84 18.39 -18.89 2.55
C GLU A 84 17.99 -19.46 1.18
N TYR A 85 16.91 -20.21 1.09
CA TYR A 85 16.36 -20.75 -0.16
C TYR A 85 15.22 -19.91 -0.75
N GLN A 86 14.80 -18.82 -0.10
CA GLN A 86 13.71 -17.99 -0.64
C GLN A 86 14.13 -17.15 -1.85
N ILE A 87 15.45 -16.90 -2.00
CA ILE A 87 16.04 -16.18 -3.12
C ILE A 87 16.91 -17.14 -3.93
N LEU A 88 16.69 -17.19 -5.24
CA LEU A 88 17.48 -18.01 -6.14
C LEU A 88 18.94 -17.55 -6.15
N GLN A 89 19.86 -18.43 -5.81
CA GLN A 89 21.30 -18.21 -5.90
C GLN A 89 21.85 -18.80 -7.22
N LYS A 90 22.95 -18.21 -7.71
CA LYS A 90 23.56 -18.66 -8.98
C LYS A 90 24.30 -20.00 -8.87
N ASP A 91 24.69 -20.36 -7.66
CA ASP A 91 25.46 -21.53 -7.30
C ASP A 91 24.63 -22.67 -6.68
N PHE A 92 23.30 -22.58 -6.75
CA PHE A 92 22.44 -23.67 -6.30
C PHE A 92 22.75 -24.95 -7.10
N THR A 93 22.92 -26.05 -6.37
CA THR A 93 22.97 -27.39 -6.93
C THR A 93 21.62 -27.78 -7.51
N GLU A 94 21.58 -28.85 -8.33
CA GLU A 94 20.31 -29.36 -8.87
C GLU A 94 19.34 -29.78 -7.77
N GLU A 95 19.84 -30.27 -6.64
CA GLU A 95 19.04 -30.65 -5.48
C GLU A 95 18.44 -29.43 -4.80
N GLU A 96 19.22 -28.36 -4.63
CA GLU A 96 18.76 -27.09 -4.08
C GLU A 96 17.77 -26.38 -5.00
N LEU A 97 18.00 -26.43 -6.32
CA LEU A 97 17.06 -25.95 -7.32
C LEU A 97 15.72 -26.71 -7.25
N ALA A 98 15.77 -28.03 -7.06
CA ALA A 98 14.56 -28.83 -6.88
C ALA A 98 13.78 -28.45 -5.61
N VAL A 99 14.47 -28.17 -4.51
CA VAL A 99 13.85 -27.64 -3.28
C VAL A 99 13.27 -26.27 -3.54
N TYR A 100 14.03 -25.36 -4.16
CA TYR A 100 13.56 -24.02 -4.49
C TYR A 100 12.29 -24.06 -5.33
N ARG A 101 12.25 -24.83 -6.42
CA ARG A 101 11.12 -24.89 -7.36
C ARG A 101 9.81 -25.34 -6.72
N LYS A 102 9.86 -26.10 -5.63
CA LYS A 102 8.66 -26.57 -4.90
C LYS A 102 7.80 -25.45 -4.35
N TYR A 103 8.34 -24.23 -4.18
CA TYR A 103 7.53 -23.12 -3.64
C TYR A 103 6.27 -22.84 -4.47
N THR A 104 6.24 -23.17 -5.75
CA THR A 104 5.07 -22.99 -6.61
C THR A 104 3.93 -23.95 -6.22
N THR A 105 4.22 -25.24 -6.11
CA THR A 105 3.25 -26.25 -5.69
C THR A 105 2.88 -26.12 -4.22
N ASP A 106 3.85 -25.84 -3.37
CA ASP A 106 3.64 -25.60 -1.93
C ASP A 106 2.78 -24.33 -1.71
N GLY A 107 2.97 -23.30 -2.55
CA GLY A 107 2.16 -22.08 -2.52
C GLY A 107 0.68 -22.36 -2.83
N ARG A 108 0.40 -23.16 -3.86
CA ARG A 108 -0.97 -23.60 -4.16
C ARG A 108 -1.62 -24.33 -2.99
N GLN A 109 -0.89 -25.24 -2.34
CA GLN A 109 -1.38 -26.01 -1.19
C GLN A 109 -1.62 -25.09 0.03
N LEU A 110 -0.70 -24.17 0.29
CA LEU A 110 -0.83 -23.19 1.38
C LEU A 110 -2.07 -22.31 1.19
N VAL A 111 -2.28 -21.80 -0.02
CA VAL A 111 -3.47 -21.01 -0.37
C VAL A 111 -4.75 -21.82 -0.14
N ALA A 112 -4.78 -23.10 -0.53
CA ALA A 112 -5.93 -23.97 -0.29
C ALA A 112 -6.23 -24.15 1.21
N SER A 113 -5.18 -24.37 2.04
CA SER A 113 -5.33 -24.49 3.48
C SER A 113 -5.83 -23.20 4.12
N LEU A 114 -5.29 -22.04 3.72
CA LEU A 114 -5.72 -20.72 4.22
C LEU A 114 -7.16 -20.40 3.79
N GLN A 115 -7.55 -20.80 2.58
CA GLN A 115 -8.95 -20.71 2.13
C GLN A 115 -9.88 -21.51 3.03
N GLU A 116 -9.55 -22.77 3.27
CA GLU A 116 -10.36 -23.65 4.13
C GLU A 116 -10.52 -23.07 5.54
N MET A 117 -9.45 -22.56 6.14
CA MET A 117 -9.49 -21.90 7.45
C MET A 117 -10.36 -20.64 7.43
N THR A 118 -10.27 -19.84 6.37
CA THR A 118 -11.08 -18.63 6.21
C THR A 118 -12.57 -18.98 6.10
N LEU A 119 -12.91 -20.00 5.32
CA LEU A 119 -14.29 -20.49 5.19
C LEU A 119 -14.81 -21.05 6.51
N LYS A 120 -14.04 -21.88 7.22
CA LYS A 120 -14.41 -22.40 8.54
C LYS A 120 -14.66 -21.31 9.58
N ARG A 121 -13.87 -20.21 9.55
CA ARG A 121 -14.09 -19.05 10.44
C ARG A 121 -15.39 -18.31 10.07
N ARG A 122 -15.66 -18.13 8.79
CA ARG A 122 -16.90 -17.51 8.27
C ARG A 122 -18.13 -18.33 8.63
N ASP A 123 -18.05 -19.66 8.52
CA ASP A 123 -19.18 -20.58 8.73
C ASP A 123 -19.57 -20.76 10.20
N ARG A 124 -18.71 -20.41 11.18
CA ARG A 124 -19.08 -20.41 12.60
C ARG A 124 -20.28 -19.52 12.93
N ASN A 125 -20.59 -18.56 12.08
CA ASN A 125 -21.70 -17.60 12.21
C ASN A 125 -22.82 -17.84 11.19
N ARG A 126 -22.84 -18.99 10.49
CA ARG A 126 -23.76 -19.27 9.40
C ARG A 126 -24.99 -20.04 9.89
N PRO A 127 -26.20 -19.77 9.36
CA PRO A 127 -27.39 -20.59 9.65
C PRO A 127 -27.20 -22.03 9.16
N GLU A 128 -27.66 -22.99 9.95
CA GLU A 128 -27.67 -24.42 9.62
C GLU A 128 -28.38 -24.66 8.27
N GLY A 129 -27.71 -25.32 7.32
CA GLY A 129 -28.30 -25.74 6.05
C GLY A 129 -27.92 -24.92 4.79
N ALA A 130 -27.01 -23.93 4.91
CA ALA A 130 -26.52 -23.22 3.73
C ALA A 130 -25.38 -24.00 3.05
N GLU A 131 -25.44 -24.23 1.73
CA GLU A 131 -24.42 -24.94 0.96
C GLU A 131 -23.08 -24.22 0.99
N LEU A 132 -21.98 -24.98 1.09
CA LEU A 132 -20.60 -24.49 0.98
C LEU A 132 -20.30 -24.15 -0.48
N GLU A 133 -20.08 -22.89 -0.80
CA GLU A 133 -19.45 -22.50 -2.08
C GLU A 133 -17.97 -22.92 -2.05
N THR A 134 -17.67 -24.13 -2.52
CA THR A 134 -16.35 -24.74 -2.43
C THR A 134 -15.38 -24.30 -3.52
N GLU A 135 -15.86 -23.76 -4.63
CA GLU A 135 -15.00 -23.22 -5.70
C GLU A 135 -15.49 -21.85 -6.16
N ASN A 136 -14.87 -20.82 -5.60
CA ASN A 136 -15.04 -19.44 -6.01
C ASN A 136 -13.87 -19.05 -6.94
N ILE A 137 -14.16 -18.47 -8.10
CA ILE A 137 -13.19 -17.95 -9.08
C ILE A 137 -12.02 -17.19 -8.42
N PRO A 138 -12.25 -16.29 -7.45
CA PRO A 138 -11.16 -15.61 -6.75
C PRO A 138 -10.09 -16.51 -6.14
N TRP A 139 -10.48 -17.58 -5.48
CA TRP A 139 -9.53 -18.50 -4.85
C TRP A 139 -8.76 -19.32 -5.87
N LEU A 140 -9.45 -19.72 -6.96
CA LEU A 140 -8.82 -20.42 -8.06
C LEU A 140 -7.73 -19.57 -8.70
N MET A 141 -8.01 -18.31 -9.01
CA MET A 141 -7.04 -17.38 -9.60
C MET A 141 -5.77 -17.22 -8.73
N ILE A 142 -5.90 -17.08 -7.40
CA ILE A 142 -4.74 -17.00 -6.50
C ILE A 142 -3.96 -18.31 -6.50
N ARG A 143 -4.62 -19.48 -6.45
CA ARG A 143 -3.98 -20.79 -6.47
C ARG A 143 -3.20 -21.03 -7.78
N GLU A 144 -3.79 -20.66 -8.91
CA GLU A 144 -3.16 -20.77 -10.22
C GLU A 144 -1.98 -19.84 -10.39
N SER A 145 -2.10 -18.59 -9.91
CA SER A 145 -0.96 -17.67 -9.93
C SER A 145 0.21 -18.17 -9.08
N CYS A 146 -0.04 -18.81 -7.93
CA CYS A 146 1.01 -19.45 -7.14
C CYS A 146 1.69 -20.61 -7.89
N GLN A 147 0.90 -21.50 -8.50
CA GLN A 147 1.45 -22.71 -9.13
C GLN A 147 2.09 -22.42 -10.48
N GLN A 148 1.45 -21.59 -11.33
CA GLN A 148 1.73 -21.58 -12.77
C GLN A 148 2.54 -20.35 -13.23
N HIS A 149 2.85 -19.37 -12.36
CA HIS A 149 3.56 -18.13 -12.78
C HIS A 149 5.00 -18.36 -13.25
N MET A 150 5.53 -19.57 -13.08
CA MET A 150 6.85 -19.99 -13.60
C MET A 150 6.74 -20.91 -14.81
N GLU A 151 5.53 -21.18 -15.28
CA GLU A 151 5.33 -21.85 -16.57
C GLU A 151 5.73 -20.92 -17.71
N ARG A 152 6.10 -21.51 -18.83
CA ARG A 152 6.52 -20.79 -20.04
C ARG A 152 5.67 -21.23 -21.22
N TRP A 153 5.44 -20.30 -22.13
CA TRP A 153 4.61 -20.54 -23.31
C TRP A 153 5.08 -21.73 -24.15
N ASP A 154 6.40 -21.96 -24.25
CA ASP A 154 7.02 -23.06 -24.97
C ASP A 154 6.97 -24.41 -24.22
N GLY A 155 6.51 -24.48 -22.99
CA GLY A 155 6.44 -25.64 -22.14
C GLY A 155 7.74 -25.99 -21.41
N THR A 156 8.75 -25.10 -21.45
CA THR A 156 10.03 -25.31 -20.74
C THR A 156 10.01 -24.82 -19.30
N GLY A 157 8.84 -24.33 -18.81
CA GLY A 157 8.64 -23.84 -17.46
C GLY A 157 8.45 -24.94 -16.42
N TYR A 158 8.05 -24.55 -15.23
CA TYR A 158 7.74 -25.47 -14.12
C TYR A 158 6.56 -24.94 -13.30
N PRO A 159 5.86 -25.77 -12.50
CA PRO A 159 6.20 -27.15 -12.12
C PRO A 159 5.73 -28.23 -13.09
N ASP A 160 4.69 -27.96 -13.90
CA ASP A 160 3.99 -28.98 -14.68
C ASP A 160 4.46 -29.05 -16.14
N GLY A 161 5.24 -28.05 -16.62
CA GLY A 161 5.66 -27.93 -18.03
C GLY A 161 4.50 -27.61 -18.97
N ARG A 162 3.52 -26.87 -18.51
CA ARG A 162 2.33 -26.44 -19.27
C ARG A 162 2.73 -25.58 -20.47
N LYS A 163 1.99 -25.72 -21.56
CA LYS A 163 2.31 -25.06 -22.83
C LYS A 163 1.12 -24.22 -23.34
N GLY A 164 1.43 -23.04 -23.83
CA GLY A 164 0.45 -22.20 -24.49
C GLY A 164 -0.75 -21.89 -23.59
N ASN A 165 -1.94 -22.18 -24.08
CA ASN A 165 -3.21 -21.92 -23.40
C ASN A 165 -3.55 -22.90 -22.24
N GLU A 166 -2.68 -23.87 -21.95
CA GLU A 166 -2.80 -24.68 -20.74
C GLU A 166 -2.40 -23.90 -19.48
N ILE A 167 -1.71 -22.75 -19.65
CA ILE A 167 -1.31 -21.86 -18.57
C ILE A 167 -2.45 -20.87 -18.31
N SER A 168 -2.91 -20.79 -17.06
CA SER A 168 -3.97 -19.86 -16.68
C SER A 168 -3.65 -18.40 -17.08
N PRO A 169 -4.62 -17.62 -17.59
CA PRO A 169 -4.42 -16.22 -17.98
C PRO A 169 -3.80 -15.37 -16.90
N ILE A 170 -4.31 -15.49 -15.67
CA ILE A 170 -3.77 -14.72 -14.54
C ILE A 170 -2.31 -15.11 -14.21
N ALA A 171 -1.99 -16.40 -14.33
CA ALA A 171 -0.63 -16.88 -14.08
C ALA A 171 0.35 -16.36 -15.13
N GLN A 172 -0.06 -16.25 -16.40
CA GLN A 172 0.76 -15.66 -17.45
C GLN A 172 1.01 -14.18 -17.20
N ILE A 173 -0.01 -13.42 -16.77
CA ILE A 173 0.12 -12.00 -16.41
C ILE A 173 1.06 -11.83 -15.21
N VAL A 174 0.93 -12.66 -14.17
CA VAL A 174 1.83 -12.64 -13.00
C VAL A 174 3.25 -13.00 -13.37
N GLY A 175 3.45 -14.00 -14.22
CA GLY A 175 4.77 -14.39 -14.75
C GLY A 175 5.45 -13.27 -15.51
N LEU A 176 4.70 -12.58 -16.40
CA LEU A 176 5.18 -11.42 -17.13
C LEU A 176 5.53 -10.25 -16.20
N ALA A 177 4.67 -9.94 -15.22
CA ALA A 177 4.90 -8.91 -14.21
C ALA A 177 6.18 -9.17 -13.41
N LYS A 178 6.37 -10.42 -12.97
CA LYS A 178 7.56 -10.84 -12.24
C LYS A 178 8.84 -10.72 -13.07
N GLU A 179 8.78 -11.10 -14.33
CA GLU A 179 9.94 -11.03 -15.22
C GLU A 179 10.28 -9.57 -15.56
N LEU A 180 9.27 -8.69 -15.72
CA LEU A 180 9.47 -7.25 -15.89
C LEU A 180 10.17 -6.64 -14.65
N ASP A 181 9.71 -6.98 -13.45
CA ASP A 181 10.34 -6.54 -12.20
C ASP A 181 11.79 -7.00 -12.11
N ARG A 182 12.04 -8.28 -12.38
CA ARG A 182 13.38 -8.88 -12.33
C ARG A 182 14.35 -8.20 -13.31
N LEU A 183 13.96 -8.10 -14.58
CA LEU A 183 14.78 -7.48 -15.61
C LEU A 183 15.05 -6.01 -15.33
N SER A 184 14.05 -5.26 -14.87
CA SER A 184 14.20 -3.85 -14.51
C SER A 184 15.17 -3.65 -13.35
N ALA A 185 15.22 -4.58 -12.39
CA ALA A 185 16.12 -4.52 -11.24
C ALA A 185 17.56 -4.95 -11.59
N GLU A 186 17.74 -5.85 -12.54
CA GLU A 186 19.07 -6.37 -12.95
C GLU A 186 19.77 -5.46 -13.97
N THR A 187 19.04 -4.64 -14.70
CA THR A 187 19.56 -3.82 -15.79
C THR A 187 20.27 -2.57 -15.25
N LYS A 188 21.47 -2.28 -15.74
CA LYS A 188 22.32 -1.15 -15.34
C LYS A 188 22.39 -0.04 -16.39
N SER A 189 21.42 0.04 -17.31
CA SER A 189 21.36 1.08 -18.32
C SER A 189 20.84 2.42 -17.76
N GLU A 190 20.93 3.48 -18.57
CA GLU A 190 20.34 4.79 -18.22
C GLU A 190 18.82 4.73 -18.10
N ASP A 191 18.15 3.82 -18.83
CA ASP A 191 16.73 3.54 -18.73
C ASP A 191 16.49 2.04 -18.56
N PRO A 192 16.61 1.51 -17.32
CA PRO A 192 16.45 0.08 -17.03
C PRO A 192 15.08 -0.48 -17.44
N PHE A 193 14.04 0.32 -17.31
CA PHE A 193 12.69 -0.10 -17.70
C PHE A 193 12.57 -0.33 -19.20
N SER A 194 13.02 0.60 -20.05
CA SER A 194 12.93 0.41 -21.51
C SER A 194 13.74 -0.79 -21.98
N GLU A 195 14.94 -0.98 -21.44
CA GLU A 195 15.74 -2.14 -21.78
C GLU A 195 15.09 -3.47 -21.32
N ALA A 196 14.57 -3.52 -20.09
CA ALA A 196 13.83 -4.68 -19.59
C ALA A 196 12.62 -4.99 -20.48
N TYR A 197 11.91 -3.95 -20.88
CA TYR A 197 10.75 -4.04 -21.75
C TYR A 197 11.10 -4.61 -23.12
N ASP A 198 12.19 -4.15 -23.76
CA ASP A 198 12.63 -4.65 -25.06
C ASP A 198 13.12 -6.11 -24.96
N ARG A 199 13.77 -6.49 -23.85
CA ARG A 199 14.15 -7.89 -23.57
C ARG A 199 12.95 -8.81 -23.37
N LEU A 200 11.86 -8.31 -22.77
CA LEU A 200 10.62 -9.08 -22.64
C LEU A 200 9.97 -9.35 -24.00
N ARG A 201 9.93 -8.35 -24.88
CA ARG A 201 9.37 -8.51 -26.23
C ARG A 201 10.11 -9.59 -27.04
N GLN A 202 11.40 -9.74 -26.82
CA GLN A 202 12.20 -10.80 -27.44
C GLN A 202 11.87 -12.21 -26.94
N GLN A 203 11.11 -12.33 -25.84
CA GLN A 203 10.67 -13.62 -25.29
C GLN A 203 9.30 -14.07 -25.82
N GLU A 204 8.77 -13.41 -26.85
CA GLU A 204 7.55 -13.83 -27.55
C GLU A 204 7.71 -15.25 -28.12
N ASN A 205 6.66 -16.07 -28.02
CA ASN A 205 6.61 -17.47 -28.40
C ASN A 205 7.58 -18.40 -27.65
N THR A 206 8.35 -17.88 -26.69
CA THR A 206 9.18 -18.68 -25.79
C THR A 206 8.68 -18.65 -24.36
N ALA A 207 8.90 -17.56 -23.63
CA ALA A 207 8.37 -17.43 -22.29
C ALA A 207 6.91 -16.98 -22.29
N PHE A 208 6.51 -16.13 -23.24
CA PHE A 208 5.20 -15.47 -23.26
C PHE A 208 4.51 -15.62 -24.62
N GLY A 209 3.18 -15.74 -24.58
CA GLY A 209 2.37 -15.81 -25.79
C GLY A 209 2.25 -14.46 -26.51
N PRO A 210 1.98 -14.47 -27.85
CA PRO A 210 1.91 -13.24 -28.65
C PRO A 210 0.79 -12.29 -28.18
N GLU A 211 -0.34 -12.79 -27.72
CA GLU A 211 -1.42 -11.95 -27.20
C GLU A 211 -1.01 -11.23 -25.91
N LEU A 212 -0.27 -11.91 -25.02
CA LEU A 212 0.24 -11.31 -23.80
C LEU A 212 1.32 -10.24 -24.09
N ILE A 213 2.16 -10.46 -25.11
CA ILE A 213 3.12 -9.44 -25.56
C ILE A 213 2.39 -8.23 -26.16
N ARG A 214 1.26 -8.42 -26.83
CA ARG A 214 0.40 -7.30 -27.28
C ARG A 214 -0.14 -6.52 -26.08
N VAL A 215 -0.64 -7.19 -25.03
CA VAL A 215 -1.08 -6.55 -23.78
C VAL A 215 0.07 -5.76 -23.15
N LEU A 216 1.28 -6.34 -23.07
CA LEU A 216 2.46 -5.63 -22.58
C LEU A 216 2.73 -4.35 -23.38
N ASN A 217 2.67 -4.41 -24.72
CA ASN A 217 2.88 -3.25 -25.59
C ASN A 217 1.89 -2.11 -25.30
N ASN A 218 0.62 -2.46 -25.11
CA ASN A 218 -0.44 -1.48 -24.82
C ASN A 218 -0.40 -0.97 -23.36
N ALA A 219 0.14 -1.77 -22.44
CA ALA A 219 0.29 -1.42 -21.01
C ALA A 219 1.56 -0.61 -20.71
N ARG A 220 2.39 -0.26 -21.71
CA ARG A 220 3.72 0.30 -21.49
C ARG A 220 3.72 1.49 -20.53
N ASP A 221 2.85 2.46 -20.74
CA ASP A 221 2.82 3.69 -19.92
C ASP A 221 2.33 3.40 -18.50
N ARG A 222 1.37 2.46 -18.33
CA ARG A 222 0.93 1.99 -17.02
C ARG A 222 2.05 1.30 -16.26
N CYS A 223 2.77 0.39 -16.92
CA CYS A 223 3.92 -0.30 -16.32
C CYS A 223 5.08 0.67 -16.04
N ARG A 224 5.31 1.67 -16.89
CA ARG A 224 6.28 2.73 -16.65
C ARG A 224 5.91 3.54 -15.41
N SER A 225 4.64 3.86 -15.20
CA SER A 225 4.15 4.54 -14.00
C SER A 225 4.44 3.70 -12.74
N VAL A 226 4.16 2.40 -12.77
CA VAL A 226 4.52 1.47 -11.69
C VAL A 226 6.04 1.45 -11.44
N TYR A 227 6.85 1.34 -12.50
CA TYR A 227 8.31 1.37 -12.39
C TYR A 227 8.81 2.65 -11.73
N ASN A 228 8.34 3.79 -12.21
CA ASN A 228 8.72 5.09 -11.67
C ASN A 228 8.38 5.18 -10.18
N LYS A 229 7.22 4.66 -9.77
CA LYS A 229 6.79 4.62 -8.39
C LYS A 229 7.74 3.83 -7.46
N PHE A 230 8.21 2.67 -7.90
CA PHE A 230 8.95 1.75 -7.02
C PHE A 230 10.47 1.82 -7.15
N ILE A 231 10.99 2.22 -8.30
CA ILE A 231 12.43 2.15 -8.60
C ILE A 231 13.00 3.53 -8.92
N HIS A 232 12.26 4.37 -9.63
CA HIS A 232 12.78 5.63 -10.12
C HIS A 232 12.61 6.80 -9.16
N TYR A 233 11.73 6.70 -8.18
CA TYR A 233 11.63 7.74 -7.14
C TYR A 233 12.91 7.83 -6.28
N THR A 234 13.73 6.80 -6.25
CA THR A 234 15.10 6.87 -5.71
C THR A 234 16.05 7.73 -6.58
N LEU A 235 15.70 8.03 -7.83
CA LEU A 235 16.60 8.71 -8.78
C LEU A 235 16.10 10.08 -9.25
N THR A 236 14.83 10.42 -9.07
CA THR A 236 14.23 11.66 -9.61
C THR A 236 13.79 12.68 -8.56
N VAL A 237 14.18 12.53 -7.32
CA VAL A 237 14.30 13.73 -6.48
C VAL A 237 15.25 14.67 -7.24
N PRO A 238 14.80 15.88 -7.61
CA PRO A 238 15.60 16.75 -8.47
C PRO A 238 17.03 16.83 -7.96
N LYS A 239 18.01 16.74 -8.85
CA LYS A 239 19.47 16.83 -8.56
C LYS A 239 19.88 18.10 -7.77
N THR A 240 18.93 18.94 -7.42
CA THR A 240 19.08 20.18 -6.66
C THR A 240 18.98 20.04 -5.15
N ILE A 241 18.51 18.89 -4.63
CA ILE A 241 18.67 18.59 -3.21
C ILE A 241 19.99 17.83 -3.07
N PRO A 242 21.01 18.35 -2.38
CA PRO A 242 22.20 17.58 -2.07
C PRO A 242 21.85 16.56 -0.99
N LEU A 243 21.16 15.50 -1.39
CA LEU A 243 20.81 14.39 -0.52
C LEU A 243 22.04 13.51 -0.38
N VAL A 244 22.74 13.65 0.73
CA VAL A 244 23.74 12.67 1.15
C VAL A 244 23.00 11.44 1.62
N VAL A 245 22.71 10.54 0.66
CA VAL A 245 22.04 9.28 0.91
C VAL A 245 22.98 8.37 1.71
N LYS A 246 22.76 8.27 3.01
CA LYS A 246 23.45 7.31 3.89
C LYS A 246 22.54 6.27 4.54
N ARG A 247 21.30 6.14 4.12
CA ARG A 247 20.47 4.96 4.44
C ARG A 247 20.00 4.35 3.15
N LYS A 248 20.49 3.10 2.87
CA LYS A 248 19.98 2.21 1.82
C LYS A 248 18.82 2.80 0.99
N ASP A 249 19.21 3.70 0.07
CA ASP A 249 18.42 4.07 -1.10
C ASP A 249 17.12 4.90 -0.95
N ARG A 250 16.72 5.37 0.25
CA ARG A 250 15.56 6.26 0.39
C ARG A 250 15.90 7.56 1.11
N PRO A 251 15.75 8.74 0.46
CA PRO A 251 15.98 10.03 1.08
C PRO A 251 14.85 10.49 2.01
N MET A 252 13.68 9.87 1.87
CA MET A 252 12.48 10.18 2.64
C MET A 252 11.51 9.00 2.65
N GLY A 253 10.56 9.02 3.55
CA GLY A 253 9.51 8.01 3.66
C GLY A 253 8.47 8.35 4.72
N LEU A 254 7.62 7.38 5.02
CA LEU A 254 6.59 7.51 6.05
C LEU A 254 6.81 6.49 7.16
N ARG A 255 6.55 6.90 8.39
CA ARG A 255 6.27 6.06 9.53
C ARG A 255 4.84 6.24 9.95
N TYR A 256 4.28 5.25 10.60
CA TYR A 256 2.86 5.19 10.89
C TYR A 256 2.65 5.01 12.39
N ARG A 257 1.96 5.97 13.00
CA ARG A 257 1.56 5.91 14.41
C ARG A 257 0.09 5.53 14.50
N PRO A 258 -0.29 4.54 15.34
CA PRO A 258 -1.68 4.18 15.48
C PRO A 258 -2.51 5.32 16.08
N VAL A 259 -3.69 5.52 15.52
CA VAL A 259 -4.75 6.39 16.03
C VAL A 259 -5.87 5.46 16.51
N VAL A 260 -6.16 5.51 17.79
CA VAL A 260 -7.07 4.56 18.45
C VAL A 260 -8.29 5.25 19.04
N ASP A 261 -9.33 4.47 19.33
CA ASP A 261 -10.43 4.92 20.17
C ASP A 261 -10.10 4.82 21.68
N ALA A 262 -11.08 5.12 22.54
CA ALA A 262 -10.92 5.05 23.99
C ALA A 262 -10.67 3.61 24.50
N GLU A 263 -11.09 2.61 23.76
CA GLU A 263 -10.91 1.17 24.03
C GLU A 263 -9.60 0.61 23.47
N GLY A 264 -8.79 1.42 22.78
CA GLY A 264 -7.51 1.05 22.20
C GLY A 264 -7.61 0.34 20.84
N ARG A 265 -8.80 0.34 20.19
CA ARG A 265 -8.95 -0.21 18.84
C ARG A 265 -8.38 0.78 17.82
N VAL A 266 -7.59 0.29 16.87
CA VAL A 266 -7.00 1.14 15.82
C VAL A 266 -8.08 1.56 14.83
N LEU A 267 -8.29 2.87 14.70
CA LEU A 267 -9.24 3.47 13.78
C LEU A 267 -8.57 4.01 12.51
N ALA A 268 -7.35 4.52 12.64
CA ALA A 268 -6.58 5.12 11.54
C ALA A 268 -5.08 5.06 11.86
N TYR A 269 -4.26 5.50 10.93
CA TYR A 269 -2.85 5.73 11.16
C TYR A 269 -2.47 7.17 10.86
N ASP A 270 -1.62 7.72 11.70
CA ASP A 270 -0.97 9.02 11.52
C ASP A 270 0.34 8.80 10.77
N ALA A 271 0.46 9.28 9.55
CA ALA A 271 1.67 9.18 8.76
C ALA A 271 2.64 10.29 9.19
N GLU A 272 3.81 9.90 9.65
CA GLU A 272 4.90 10.79 10.06
C GLU A 272 5.98 10.80 8.99
N PRO A 273 6.08 11.84 8.14
CA PRO A 273 7.16 11.97 7.18
C PRO A 273 8.52 12.06 7.86
N TRP A 274 9.48 11.35 7.32
CA TRP A 274 10.87 11.46 7.73
C TRP A 274 11.77 11.74 6.52
N PHE A 275 12.83 12.49 6.75
CA PHE A 275 13.80 12.90 5.75
C PHE A 275 15.21 12.56 6.21
N SER A 276 16.10 12.23 5.29
CA SER A 276 17.49 11.91 5.54
C SER A 276 18.38 12.85 4.76
N GLY A 277 19.24 13.60 5.45
CA GLY A 277 20.29 14.40 4.84
C GLY A 277 19.87 15.72 4.17
N LEU A 278 18.68 16.25 4.45
CA LEU A 278 18.24 17.56 3.95
C LEU A 278 18.93 18.74 4.68
N VAL A 279 19.34 18.56 5.92
CA VAL A 279 20.12 19.55 6.66
C VAL A 279 21.53 19.03 6.83
N GLN A 280 22.53 19.85 6.51
CA GLN A 280 23.94 19.49 6.59
C GLN A 280 24.30 19.03 8.02
N ASP A 281 25.09 17.95 8.11
CA ASP A 281 25.71 17.39 9.32
C ASP A 281 24.80 16.64 10.30
N SER A 282 23.53 16.29 9.96
CA SER A 282 22.70 15.47 10.82
C SER A 282 22.60 14.03 10.28
N GLU A 283 23.08 13.05 11.08
CA GLU A 283 22.81 11.62 10.84
C GLU A 283 21.39 11.21 11.31
N ALA A 284 20.71 12.08 12.04
CA ALA A 284 19.37 11.86 12.53
C ALA A 284 18.31 12.05 11.43
N LEU A 285 17.23 11.30 11.51
CA LEU A 285 16.05 11.51 10.65
C LEU A 285 15.38 12.82 11.07
N GLN A 286 15.02 13.62 10.07
CA GLN A 286 14.38 14.91 10.24
C GLN A 286 12.89 14.79 10.01
N THR A 287 12.11 15.56 10.77
CA THR A 287 10.65 15.68 10.62
C THR A 287 10.29 16.63 9.47
N LEU A 288 9.01 16.61 9.07
CA LEU A 288 8.49 17.55 8.07
C LEU A 288 8.66 19.00 8.53
N ALA A 289 8.45 19.31 9.81
CA ALA A 289 8.58 20.66 10.35
C ALA A 289 10.04 21.16 10.28
N GLU A 290 11.03 20.30 10.59
CA GLU A 290 12.45 20.63 10.50
C GLU A 290 12.93 20.85 9.07
N THR A 291 12.25 20.26 8.09
CA THR A 291 12.62 20.35 6.66
C THR A 291 11.79 21.36 5.87
N GLU A 292 10.75 21.92 6.47
CA GLU A 292 9.77 22.80 5.81
C GLU A 292 10.44 23.98 5.09
N GLU A 293 11.34 24.67 5.75
CA GLU A 293 12.02 25.82 5.17
C GLU A 293 12.94 25.43 3.99
N ALA A 294 13.60 24.28 4.07
CA ALA A 294 14.40 23.76 2.96
C ALA A 294 13.54 23.39 1.76
N LEU A 295 12.37 22.77 2.00
CA LEU A 295 11.42 22.43 0.95
C LEU A 295 10.82 23.67 0.26
N ARG A 296 10.54 24.72 1.03
CA ARG A 296 10.07 26.01 0.48
C ARG A 296 11.11 26.67 -0.40
N ARG A 297 12.37 26.75 0.07
CA ARG A 297 13.48 27.38 -0.67
C ARG A 297 13.78 26.66 -2.00
N THR A 298 13.54 25.37 -2.07
CA THR A 298 13.80 24.57 -3.26
C THR A 298 12.58 24.42 -4.17
N GLU A 299 11.42 24.99 -3.80
CA GLU A 299 10.14 24.85 -4.50
C GLU A 299 9.64 23.39 -4.64
N LEU A 300 10.15 22.47 -3.81
CA LEU A 300 9.86 21.05 -3.87
C LEU A 300 8.66 20.62 -3.03
N THR A 301 8.01 21.55 -2.32
CA THR A 301 6.88 21.26 -1.43
C THR A 301 5.81 20.41 -2.09
N THR A 302 5.45 20.74 -3.34
CA THR A 302 4.42 20.02 -4.09
C THR A 302 4.86 18.62 -4.48
N ASP A 303 6.08 18.46 -4.99
CA ASP A 303 6.56 17.17 -5.48
C ASP A 303 6.77 16.19 -4.31
N VAL A 304 7.31 16.69 -3.20
CA VAL A 304 7.46 15.91 -1.96
C VAL A 304 6.09 15.52 -1.41
N THR A 305 5.12 16.43 -1.37
CA THR A 305 3.77 16.13 -0.90
C THR A 305 3.12 15.06 -1.77
N MET A 306 3.21 15.18 -3.10
CA MET A 306 2.68 14.14 -4.01
C MET A 306 3.37 12.80 -3.82
N TYR A 307 4.70 12.79 -3.63
CA TYR A 307 5.42 11.55 -3.31
C TYR A 307 4.90 10.88 -2.04
N LEU A 308 4.75 11.64 -0.95
CA LEU A 308 4.24 11.13 0.32
C LEU A 308 2.79 10.65 0.20
N MET A 309 1.97 11.29 -0.65
CA MET A 309 0.62 10.83 -0.97
C MET A 309 0.62 9.47 -1.68
N TYR A 310 1.53 9.24 -2.63
CA TYR A 310 1.68 7.94 -3.28
C TYR A 310 2.14 6.87 -2.30
N GLU A 311 3.08 7.16 -1.40
CA GLU A 311 3.52 6.23 -0.34
C GLU A 311 2.37 5.89 0.62
N ALA A 312 1.59 6.89 1.07
CA ALA A 312 0.43 6.67 1.94
C ALA A 312 -0.68 5.89 1.24
N ALA A 313 -0.94 6.18 -0.03
CA ALA A 313 -1.93 5.45 -0.83
C ALA A 313 -1.53 3.99 -1.04
N ASP A 314 -0.23 3.72 -1.22
CA ASP A 314 0.29 2.37 -1.34
C ASP A 314 0.14 1.56 -0.05
N ALA A 315 0.46 2.18 1.09
CA ALA A 315 0.23 1.59 2.40
C ALA A 315 -1.26 1.29 2.64
N LEU A 316 -2.15 2.22 2.28
CA LEU A 316 -3.60 2.02 2.34
C LEU A 316 -4.05 0.83 1.48
N LEU A 317 -3.57 0.72 0.26
CA LEU A 317 -3.90 -0.39 -0.62
C LEU A 317 -3.47 -1.74 -0.03
N ARG A 318 -2.30 -1.80 0.60
CA ARG A 318 -1.82 -3.01 1.30
C ARG A 318 -2.66 -3.34 2.52
N ILE A 319 -3.06 -2.34 3.31
CA ILE A 319 -3.93 -2.51 4.47
C ILE A 319 -5.30 -3.02 4.04
N GLN A 320 -5.91 -2.44 3.01
CA GLN A 320 -7.21 -2.88 2.48
C GLN A 320 -7.16 -4.34 2.02
N ASN A 321 -6.04 -4.76 1.42
CA ASN A 321 -5.84 -6.15 1.00
C ASN A 321 -5.69 -7.13 2.18
N CYS A 322 -5.36 -6.63 3.37
CA CYS A 322 -5.29 -7.43 4.60
C CYS A 322 -6.63 -7.54 5.35
N THR A 323 -7.73 -7.08 4.76
CA THR A 323 -9.10 -7.07 5.36
C THR A 323 -9.26 -6.21 6.62
N LEU A 324 -8.36 -5.26 6.84
CA LEU A 324 -8.42 -4.35 7.98
C LEU A 324 -9.43 -3.22 7.74
N HIS A 325 -10.31 -3.02 8.70
CA HIS A 325 -11.28 -1.93 8.70
C HIS A 325 -10.65 -0.66 9.30
N LEU A 326 -9.97 0.13 8.48
CA LEU A 326 -9.44 1.42 8.89
C LEU A 326 -10.26 2.57 8.29
N ASN A 327 -10.38 3.66 9.06
CA ASN A 327 -10.92 4.92 8.54
C ASN A 327 -9.98 5.53 7.50
N GLY A 328 -8.65 5.34 7.66
CA GLY A 328 -7.67 5.77 6.68
C GLY A 328 -6.28 6.07 7.25
N VAL A 329 -5.50 6.77 6.46
CA VAL A 329 -4.18 7.30 6.81
C VAL A 329 -4.24 8.82 6.79
N ILE A 330 -3.85 9.46 7.90
CA ILE A 330 -3.78 10.91 8.03
C ILE A 330 -2.37 11.34 7.62
N LEU A 331 -2.27 12.12 6.54
CA LEU A 331 -1.01 12.60 6.00
C LEU A 331 -0.85 14.11 6.24
N PRO A 332 0.22 14.55 6.92
CA PRO A 332 0.51 15.96 7.09
C PRO A 332 0.90 16.60 5.75
N VAL A 333 0.26 17.74 5.46
CA VAL A 333 0.47 18.49 4.22
C VAL A 333 0.81 19.94 4.55
N LEU A 334 1.91 20.44 3.96
CA LEU A 334 2.30 21.84 4.12
C LEU A 334 1.28 22.80 3.47
N GLY A 335 1.00 23.92 4.14
CA GLY A 335 0.02 24.91 3.68
C GLY A 335 0.29 25.43 2.26
N ASP A 336 1.53 25.48 1.83
CA ASP A 336 1.92 25.93 0.49
C ASP A 336 1.40 25.02 -0.63
N PHE A 337 1.21 23.73 -0.37
CA PHE A 337 0.57 22.82 -1.31
C PHE A 337 -0.81 23.31 -1.75
N TYR A 338 -1.61 23.84 -0.81
CA TYR A 338 -2.95 24.35 -1.10
C TYR A 338 -2.93 25.74 -1.78
N ARG A 339 -1.87 26.50 -1.60
CA ARG A 339 -1.70 27.85 -2.18
C ARG A 339 -1.27 27.82 -3.65
N GLN A 340 -0.61 26.76 -4.09
CA GLN A 340 -0.12 26.60 -5.48
C GLN A 340 -1.21 26.22 -6.50
N GLY A 341 -2.47 26.32 -6.12
CA GLY A 341 -3.63 26.00 -6.93
C GLY A 341 -4.03 24.53 -6.89
N SER A 342 -5.12 24.20 -7.59
CA SER A 342 -5.67 22.85 -7.54
C SER A 342 -4.77 21.85 -8.28
N ARG A 343 -4.30 20.85 -7.56
CA ARG A 343 -3.58 19.70 -8.11
C ARG A 343 -4.51 18.51 -8.42
N MET A 344 -5.77 18.81 -8.73
CA MET A 344 -6.81 17.79 -8.94
C MET A 344 -6.41 16.73 -9.98
N LYS A 345 -5.79 17.14 -11.09
CA LYS A 345 -5.35 16.17 -12.10
C LYS A 345 -4.31 15.18 -11.56
N ALA A 346 -3.36 15.67 -10.76
CA ALA A 346 -2.35 14.82 -10.15
C ALA A 346 -2.96 13.88 -9.09
N LEU A 347 -3.95 14.37 -8.34
CA LEU A 347 -4.71 13.54 -7.39
C LEU A 347 -5.61 12.53 -8.11
N GLU A 348 -6.29 12.91 -9.19
CA GLU A 348 -7.05 11.98 -10.02
C GLU A 348 -6.16 10.88 -10.57
N GLN A 349 -4.98 11.24 -11.09
CA GLN A 349 -3.99 10.27 -11.55
C GLN A 349 -3.53 9.35 -10.41
N LEU A 350 -3.31 9.87 -9.20
CA LEU A 350 -2.98 9.04 -8.03
C LEU A 350 -4.07 8.00 -7.75
N PHE A 351 -5.35 8.39 -7.79
CA PHE A 351 -6.46 7.46 -7.54
C PHE A 351 -6.73 6.51 -8.72
N ASP A 352 -6.37 6.89 -9.94
CA ASP A 352 -6.38 5.99 -11.09
C ASP A 352 -5.25 4.95 -11.00
N ASP A 353 -4.05 5.37 -10.54
CA ASP A 353 -2.89 4.49 -10.34
C ASP A 353 -3.04 3.61 -9.09
N GLN A 354 -3.76 4.09 -8.07
CA GLN A 354 -3.98 3.44 -6.78
C GLN A 354 -5.48 3.33 -6.50
N PRO A 355 -6.10 2.17 -6.68
CA PRO A 355 -7.53 1.97 -6.46
C PRO A 355 -7.85 1.88 -4.96
N ILE A 356 -7.65 2.98 -4.26
CA ILE A 356 -8.04 3.17 -2.86
C ILE A 356 -9.31 4.02 -2.77
N GLU A 357 -10.06 3.83 -1.72
CA GLU A 357 -11.18 4.70 -1.37
C GLU A 357 -10.65 6.10 -1.04
N ARG A 358 -11.09 7.12 -1.80
CA ARG A 358 -10.53 8.49 -1.73
C ARG A 358 -10.58 9.09 -0.34
N GLY A 359 -11.66 8.84 0.41
CA GLY A 359 -11.84 9.33 1.78
C GLY A 359 -10.87 8.76 2.81
N LYS A 360 -10.19 7.65 2.49
CA LYS A 360 -9.21 7.03 3.37
C LYS A 360 -7.82 7.67 3.31
N LEU A 361 -7.52 8.45 2.28
CA LEU A 361 -6.36 9.33 2.26
C LEU A 361 -6.78 10.68 2.84
N MET A 362 -6.47 10.90 4.12
CA MET A 362 -6.88 12.07 4.89
C MET A 362 -5.76 13.10 4.90
N LEU A 363 -6.00 14.29 4.33
CA LEU A 363 -4.99 15.33 4.21
C LEU A 363 -5.16 16.40 5.29
N THR A 364 -4.07 16.75 5.98
CA THR A 364 -4.16 17.79 7.00
C THR A 364 -4.15 19.20 6.38
N VAL A 365 -4.88 20.11 6.99
CA VAL A 365 -4.94 21.54 6.65
C VAL A 365 -4.61 22.35 7.91
N PRO A 366 -3.51 23.10 7.95
CA PRO A 366 -3.15 23.88 9.12
C PRO A 366 -4.24 24.88 9.55
N GLU A 367 -4.47 25.04 10.85
CA GLU A 367 -5.46 25.99 11.41
C GLU A 367 -5.27 27.40 10.83
N GLU A 368 -4.03 27.89 10.78
CA GLU A 368 -3.71 29.20 10.24
C GLU A 368 -4.24 29.37 8.82
N LEU A 369 -4.06 28.35 7.97
CA LEU A 369 -4.53 28.38 6.59
C LEU A 369 -6.07 28.43 6.54
N ILE A 370 -6.75 27.66 7.37
CA ILE A 370 -8.24 27.66 7.47
C ILE A 370 -8.76 29.05 7.85
N LEU A 371 -8.13 29.69 8.83
CA LEU A 371 -8.55 30.99 9.36
C LEU A 371 -8.21 32.18 8.44
N THR A 372 -7.18 32.04 7.60
CA THR A 372 -6.68 33.11 6.72
C THR A 372 -6.90 32.86 5.23
N ALA A 373 -7.55 31.74 4.88
CA ALA A 373 -7.75 31.33 3.49
C ALA A 373 -8.44 32.43 2.66
N GLY A 374 -7.77 32.87 1.60
CA GLY A 374 -8.37 33.65 0.56
C GLY A 374 -9.28 32.79 -0.35
N LYS A 375 -10.03 33.44 -1.23
CA LYS A 375 -11.02 32.79 -2.10
C LYS A 375 -10.46 31.58 -2.86
N SER A 376 -9.26 31.70 -3.45
CA SER A 376 -8.63 30.64 -4.24
C SER A 376 -8.33 29.38 -3.42
N VAL A 377 -7.81 29.53 -2.19
CA VAL A 377 -7.52 28.41 -1.28
C VAL A 377 -8.83 27.77 -0.81
N THR A 378 -9.82 28.58 -0.44
CA THR A 378 -11.17 28.12 -0.06
C THR A 378 -11.77 27.25 -1.18
N GLU A 379 -11.75 27.72 -2.42
CA GLU A 379 -12.26 26.97 -3.57
C GLU A 379 -11.49 25.66 -3.79
N THR A 380 -10.19 25.65 -3.53
CA THR A 380 -9.35 24.45 -3.62
C THR A 380 -9.74 23.41 -2.58
N LEU A 381 -9.88 23.82 -1.30
CA LEU A 381 -10.28 22.93 -0.20
C LEU A 381 -11.68 22.33 -0.43
N VAL A 382 -12.64 23.17 -0.81
CA VAL A 382 -14.01 22.73 -1.13
C VAL A 382 -14.02 21.76 -2.32
N ARG A 383 -13.17 21.98 -3.32
CA ARG A 383 -13.04 21.07 -4.47
C ARG A 383 -12.50 19.72 -4.05
N TYR A 384 -11.51 19.65 -3.15
CA TYR A 384 -10.98 18.39 -2.63
C TYR A 384 -12.06 17.59 -1.89
N LEU A 385 -12.81 18.23 -1.00
CA LEU A 385 -13.94 17.61 -0.29
C LEU A 385 -15.02 17.08 -1.25
N ARG A 386 -15.39 17.86 -2.27
CA ARG A 386 -16.38 17.43 -3.29
C ARG A 386 -15.91 16.25 -4.13
N ASN A 387 -14.61 16.06 -4.26
CA ASN A 387 -14.03 14.90 -4.95
C ASN A 387 -13.80 13.70 -4.02
N GLY A 388 -14.36 13.73 -2.81
CA GLY A 388 -14.38 12.60 -1.87
C GLY A 388 -13.12 12.45 -1.02
N LEU A 389 -12.21 13.46 -1.01
CA LEU A 389 -11.09 13.49 -0.07
C LEU A 389 -11.56 13.88 1.32
N THR A 390 -10.94 13.32 2.35
CA THR A 390 -11.11 13.78 3.73
C THR A 390 -10.05 14.82 4.07
N LEU A 391 -10.49 15.99 4.56
CA LEU A 391 -9.60 17.01 5.10
C LEU A 391 -9.68 17.01 6.62
N VAL A 392 -8.52 17.12 7.27
CA VAL A 392 -8.36 17.16 8.72
C VAL A 392 -7.77 18.51 9.10
N ALA A 393 -8.53 19.35 9.82
CA ALA A 393 -7.97 20.58 10.37
C ALA A 393 -6.89 20.23 11.40
N GLU A 394 -5.68 20.77 11.24
CA GLU A 394 -4.46 20.37 11.97
C GLU A 394 -4.06 21.42 13.03
N ASP A 395 -3.57 20.92 14.18
CA ASP A 395 -3.07 21.70 15.32
C ASP A 395 -4.02 22.79 15.80
N CYS A 396 -5.30 22.40 15.96
CA CYS A 396 -6.40 23.31 16.18
C CYS A 396 -6.60 23.67 17.66
N HIS A 397 -6.80 24.98 17.89
CA HIS A 397 -7.27 25.50 19.16
C HIS A 397 -8.78 25.76 19.06
N PRO A 398 -9.63 25.04 19.82
CA PRO A 398 -11.08 25.17 19.70
C PRO A 398 -11.56 26.58 20.00
N THR A 399 -12.00 27.31 18.98
CA THR A 399 -12.55 28.64 19.04
C THR A 399 -13.81 28.74 18.19
N ASP A 400 -14.73 29.68 18.54
CA ASP A 400 -15.96 29.91 17.78
C ASP A 400 -15.64 30.26 16.30
N LYS A 401 -14.57 31.04 16.09
CA LYS A 401 -14.12 31.41 14.75
C LYS A 401 -13.69 30.18 13.91
N LEU A 402 -12.94 29.27 14.53
CA LEU A 402 -12.52 28.02 13.85
C LEU A 402 -13.74 27.14 13.58
N LEU A 403 -14.64 26.99 14.57
CA LEU A 403 -15.85 26.19 14.40
C LEU A 403 -16.70 26.71 13.23
N ALA A 404 -16.90 28.01 13.12
CA ALA A 404 -17.62 28.61 12.00
C ALA A 404 -16.94 28.32 10.67
N LYS A 405 -15.60 28.39 10.62
CA LYS A 405 -14.83 28.15 9.39
C LYS A 405 -14.82 26.69 8.94
N VAL A 406 -14.63 25.74 9.86
CA VAL A 406 -14.66 24.30 9.50
C VAL A 406 -16.05 23.89 9.00
N LYS A 407 -17.13 24.47 9.59
CA LYS A 407 -18.50 24.26 9.11
C LYS A 407 -18.73 24.88 7.72
N GLU A 408 -18.29 26.13 7.51
CA GLU A 408 -18.36 26.80 6.20
C GLU A 408 -17.69 26.02 5.10
N LEU A 409 -16.51 25.44 5.37
CA LEU A 409 -15.74 24.65 4.42
C LEU A 409 -16.27 23.22 4.26
N GLY A 410 -17.00 22.69 5.24
CA GLY A 410 -17.45 21.30 5.27
C GLY A 410 -16.38 20.31 5.76
N ILE A 411 -15.39 20.78 6.54
CA ILE A 411 -14.37 19.93 7.16
C ILE A 411 -14.99 19.19 8.34
N GLY A 412 -15.06 17.87 8.25
CA GLY A 412 -15.72 17.01 9.25
C GLY A 412 -14.79 16.46 10.34
N MET A 413 -13.48 16.72 10.26
CA MET A 413 -12.50 16.20 11.22
C MET A 413 -11.53 17.29 11.67
N VAL A 414 -11.30 17.36 12.97
CA VAL A 414 -10.41 18.36 13.62
C VAL A 414 -9.44 17.64 14.53
N ARG A 415 -8.15 17.89 14.33
CA ARG A 415 -7.07 17.45 15.20
C ARG A 415 -6.70 18.58 16.15
N LEU A 416 -6.87 18.32 17.44
CA LEU A 416 -6.56 19.26 18.50
C LEU A 416 -5.06 19.43 18.68
N ALA A 417 -4.62 20.66 19.00
CA ALA A 417 -3.24 20.96 19.35
C ALA A 417 -2.81 20.19 20.61
N GLY A 418 -1.55 19.72 20.63
CA GLY A 418 -1.04 18.92 21.74
C GLY A 418 -0.75 19.68 23.03
N ASP A 419 -0.75 21.01 22.99
CA ASP A 419 -0.46 21.93 24.09
C ASP A 419 -1.71 22.53 24.76
N LEU A 420 -2.89 21.95 24.46
CA LEU A 420 -4.15 22.45 25.01
C LEU A 420 -4.15 22.38 26.54
N PRO A 421 -4.47 23.49 27.21
CA PRO A 421 -4.62 23.51 28.68
C PRO A 421 -5.83 22.67 29.13
N THR A 422 -5.66 21.92 30.23
CA THR A 422 -6.69 21.05 30.82
C THR A 422 -7.69 21.84 31.70
N GLU A 423 -8.16 22.99 31.20
CA GLU A 423 -9.09 23.85 31.87
C GLU A 423 -10.56 23.56 31.50
N GLN A 424 -11.50 23.79 32.40
CA GLN A 424 -12.92 23.54 32.15
C GLN A 424 -13.47 24.32 30.94
N MET A 425 -13.04 25.54 30.75
CA MET A 425 -13.46 26.37 29.61
C MET A 425 -13.02 25.72 28.27
N GLN A 426 -11.86 25.11 28.24
CA GLN A 426 -11.36 24.40 27.07
C GLN A 426 -12.16 23.13 26.81
N HIS A 427 -12.49 22.39 27.86
CA HIS A 427 -13.34 21.21 27.78
C HIS A 427 -14.72 21.55 27.17
N ASP A 428 -15.35 22.64 27.59
CA ASP A 428 -16.66 23.07 27.07
C ASP A 428 -16.57 23.49 25.59
N ARG A 429 -15.48 24.12 25.18
CA ARG A 429 -15.22 24.46 23.76
C ARG A 429 -15.06 23.21 22.90
N ILE A 430 -14.29 22.21 23.36
CA ILE A 430 -14.14 20.91 22.66
C ILE A 430 -15.52 20.26 22.49
N ARG A 431 -16.36 20.26 23.51
CA ARG A 431 -17.75 19.74 23.48
C ARG A 431 -18.62 20.44 22.43
N CYS A 432 -18.43 21.72 22.19
CA CYS A 432 -19.16 22.44 21.14
C CYS A 432 -18.84 21.86 19.74
N PHE A 433 -17.59 21.54 19.47
CA PHE A 433 -17.21 20.89 18.20
C PHE A 433 -17.82 19.51 18.06
N ALA A 434 -17.76 18.69 19.12
CA ALA A 434 -18.37 17.36 19.12
C ALA A 434 -19.90 17.42 18.92
N ALA A 435 -20.57 18.38 19.54
CA ALA A 435 -22.03 18.59 19.42
C ALA A 435 -22.47 18.96 17.99
N GLU A 436 -21.58 19.57 17.20
CA GLU A 436 -21.81 19.88 15.78
C GLU A 436 -21.47 18.71 14.83
N GLY A 437 -21.21 17.54 15.38
CA GLY A 437 -20.92 16.32 14.58
C GLY A 437 -19.51 16.28 13.98
N ILE A 438 -18.58 17.12 14.47
CA ILE A 438 -17.18 17.12 14.04
C ILE A 438 -16.44 15.98 14.76
N THR A 439 -15.77 15.13 14.02
CA THR A 439 -14.90 14.10 14.58
C THR A 439 -13.64 14.73 15.16
N LEU A 440 -13.38 14.49 16.44
CA LEU A 440 -12.25 15.07 17.14
C LEU A 440 -11.14 14.05 17.37
N LEU A 441 -9.91 14.42 17.02
CA LEU A 441 -8.69 13.67 17.23
C LEU A 441 -7.76 14.47 18.15
N ALA A 442 -7.25 13.82 19.20
CA ALA A 442 -6.21 14.39 20.07
C ALA A 442 -4.86 13.77 19.77
N LYS A 443 -3.84 14.64 19.60
CA LYS A 443 -2.43 14.27 19.37
C LYS A 443 -1.62 14.42 20.65
N GLY A 444 -0.58 13.62 20.79
CA GLY A 444 0.36 13.74 21.92
C GLY A 444 -0.21 13.24 23.25
N VAL A 445 -1.21 12.35 23.23
CA VAL A 445 -1.79 11.77 24.44
C VAL A 445 -0.80 10.79 25.07
N ASN A 446 -0.42 11.08 26.33
CA ASN A 446 0.64 10.35 27.04
C ASN A 446 0.14 9.66 28.31
N SER A 447 -1.12 9.85 28.71
CA SER A 447 -1.68 9.21 29.89
C SER A 447 -3.16 8.83 29.73
N THR A 448 -3.60 7.86 30.53
CA THR A 448 -4.99 7.41 30.61
C THR A 448 -5.93 8.51 31.15
N GLU A 449 -5.42 9.36 32.04
CA GLU A 449 -6.16 10.51 32.59
C GLU A 449 -6.45 11.55 31.49
N GLN A 450 -5.48 11.83 30.61
CA GLN A 450 -5.70 12.68 29.45
C GLN A 450 -6.74 12.07 28.51
N THR A 451 -6.66 10.77 28.23
CA THR A 451 -7.65 10.08 27.40
C THR A 451 -9.05 10.22 27.99
N ALA A 452 -9.22 9.96 29.29
CA ALA A 452 -10.50 10.05 29.98
C ALA A 452 -11.06 11.48 29.96
N TRP A 453 -10.23 12.51 30.21
CA TRP A 453 -10.63 13.90 30.19
C TRP A 453 -11.09 14.33 28.78
N LEU A 454 -10.33 13.98 27.75
CA LEU A 454 -10.64 14.29 26.35
C LEU A 454 -11.90 13.55 25.87
N SER A 455 -12.04 12.26 26.24
CA SER A 455 -13.24 11.47 25.92
C SER A 455 -14.51 12.09 26.53
N ALA A 456 -14.43 12.58 27.77
CA ALA A 456 -15.55 13.26 28.42
C ALA A 456 -15.92 14.57 27.70
N ALA A 457 -15.01 15.19 26.95
CA ALA A 457 -15.27 16.34 26.08
C ALA A 457 -15.81 15.95 24.70
N GLY A 458 -15.87 14.66 24.35
CA GLY A 458 -16.36 14.17 23.07
C GLY A 458 -15.28 13.86 22.03
N VAL A 459 -14.00 13.80 22.44
CA VAL A 459 -12.91 13.31 21.58
C VAL A 459 -13.04 11.80 21.42
N THR A 460 -12.99 11.34 20.18
CA THR A 460 -13.19 9.92 19.83
C THR A 460 -11.96 9.24 19.27
N MET A 461 -10.93 9.99 18.92
CA MET A 461 -9.70 9.46 18.34
C MET A 461 -8.47 10.00 19.07
N PHE A 462 -7.50 9.13 19.35
CA PHE A 462 -6.32 9.44 20.15
C PHE A 462 -5.04 8.95 19.49
N SER A 463 -4.03 9.82 19.40
CA SER A 463 -2.70 9.51 18.94
C SER A 463 -1.66 10.01 19.95
N GLY A 464 -0.68 9.18 20.27
CA GLY A 464 0.36 9.54 21.24
C GLY A 464 1.16 8.32 21.70
N ASN A 465 2.17 8.58 22.57
CA ASN A 465 3.08 7.52 22.98
C ASN A 465 2.42 6.41 23.80
N ILE A 466 1.31 6.71 24.48
CA ILE A 466 0.55 5.68 25.23
C ILE A 466 -0.06 4.63 24.27
N ASN A 467 -0.36 5.00 23.04
CA ASN A 467 -1.03 4.17 22.05
C ASN A 467 -0.05 3.44 21.12
N GLY A 468 1.22 3.78 21.17
CA GLY A 468 2.28 3.20 20.37
C GLY A 468 3.22 4.24 19.76
N ILE A 469 4.39 3.78 19.33
CA ILE A 469 5.37 4.58 18.60
C ILE A 469 5.08 4.55 17.10
N ALA A 470 5.62 5.51 16.36
CA ALA A 470 5.58 5.47 14.90
C ALA A 470 6.54 4.38 14.38
N VAL A 471 6.01 3.50 13.56
CA VAL A 471 6.70 2.32 13.02
C VAL A 471 6.77 2.35 11.50
N GLU A 472 7.70 1.59 10.93
CA GLU A 472 7.77 1.39 9.48
C GLU A 472 6.52 0.61 9.00
N GLU A 473 6.19 0.75 7.72
CA GLU A 473 4.99 0.20 7.11
C GLU A 473 4.80 -1.31 7.34
N ASP A 474 5.85 -2.11 7.18
CA ASP A 474 5.79 -3.57 7.39
C ASP A 474 5.42 -3.91 8.84
N GLU A 475 5.85 -3.09 9.80
CA GLU A 475 5.54 -3.25 11.21
C GLU A 475 4.13 -2.76 11.54
N MET A 476 3.70 -1.67 10.93
CA MET A 476 2.33 -1.16 11.00
C MET A 476 1.30 -2.21 10.55
N ILE A 477 1.53 -2.83 9.41
CA ILE A 477 0.64 -3.89 8.88
C ILE A 477 0.61 -5.08 9.84
N ARG A 478 1.77 -5.46 10.39
CA ARG A 478 1.87 -6.52 11.38
C ARG A 478 1.07 -6.22 12.65
N ASP A 479 1.27 -5.03 13.22
CA ASP A 479 0.64 -4.64 14.49
C ASP A 479 -0.88 -4.49 14.35
N SER A 480 -1.36 -3.98 13.21
CA SER A 480 -2.78 -3.92 12.88
C SER A 480 -3.44 -5.29 12.92
N LEU A 481 -2.79 -6.29 12.34
CA LEU A 481 -3.29 -7.66 12.28
C LEU A 481 -3.23 -8.39 13.63
N LEU A 482 -2.30 -8.01 14.52
CA LEU A 482 -2.22 -8.56 15.87
C LEU A 482 -3.31 -7.97 16.80
N ARG A 483 -3.66 -6.70 16.62
CA ARG A 483 -4.66 -6.00 17.45
C ARG A 483 -6.11 -6.39 17.10
N GLU A 484 -6.40 -6.83 15.88
CA GLU A 484 -7.73 -7.37 15.53
C GLU A 484 -8.04 -8.75 16.16
N ARG A 485 -7.05 -9.36 16.84
CA ARG A 485 -7.20 -10.69 17.48
C ARG A 485 -7.60 -10.64 18.96
N VAL A 486 -7.75 -9.45 19.53
CA VAL A 486 -8.22 -9.22 20.90
C VAL A 486 -9.64 -8.67 20.86
#